data_cd8cc1800b064ccbd2d88709872cbfb5
#
_entry.id   cd8cc1800b064ccbd2d88709872cbfb5
#
_cell.length_a   1.000
_cell.length_b   1.000
_cell.length_c   1.000
_cell.angle_alpha   90.00
_cell.angle_beta   90.00
_cell.angle_gamma   90.00
#
_symmetry.space_group_name_H-M   'P 1'
#
loop_
_entity.id
_entity.type
_entity.pdbx_description
1 polymer ?
#
loop_
_entity_poly.entity_id
_entity_poly.type
_entity_poly.pdbx_seq_one_letter_code
_entity_poly.pdbx_strand_id
1 'polypeptide(L)'
;MAITGGGTSMLVVGLGHYLAVSAILLVLGIFGIFLNRKNIIVILMAVELILLAVNLNLVAFSAALNDLTGQIMAMFVLTVAAAEAAIGLAILVTFFRNRGDIAVDDASMMKG
;
A
#
# COMPACT_ATOMS: atom_id res chain seq x y z
N MET A 1 -18.72 5.35 13.02
CA MET A 1 -19.54 5.74 14.15
C MET A 1 -20.30 4.56 14.73
N ALA A 2 -20.24 4.39 16.01
CA ALA A 2 -20.91 3.29 16.65
C ALA A 2 -22.36 3.65 17.00
N ILE A 3 -23.29 2.77 16.68
CA ILE A 3 -24.67 2.89 17.09
C ILE A 3 -24.81 2.08 18.36
N THR A 4 -25.31 2.71 19.40
CA THR A 4 -25.33 2.14 20.72
C THR A 4 -26.58 1.33 20.99
N GLY A 5 -27.05 0.56 20.09
CA GLY A 5 -28.17 -0.34 20.35
C GLY A 5 -27.63 -1.71 20.75
N GLY A 6 -28.09 -2.28 21.85
CA GLY A 6 -27.57 -3.52 22.38
C GLY A 6 -27.61 -4.67 21.37
N GLY A 7 -28.69 -4.81 20.62
CA GLY A 7 -28.85 -5.91 19.67
C GLY A 7 -28.15 -5.73 18.34
N THR A 8 -27.52 -4.57 18.10
CA THR A 8 -26.90 -4.24 16.83
C THR A 8 -25.38 -4.28 16.85
N SER A 9 -24.78 -4.68 17.98
CA SER A 9 -23.33 -4.67 18.13
C SER A 9 -22.61 -5.52 17.11
N MET A 10 -23.23 -6.60 16.65
CA MET A 10 -22.65 -7.48 15.62
C MET A 10 -22.67 -6.87 14.22
N LEU A 11 -23.55 -5.91 14.00
CA LEU A 11 -23.71 -5.23 12.70
C LEU A 11 -22.98 -3.90 12.65
N VAL A 12 -22.43 -3.45 13.76
CA VAL A 12 -21.75 -2.17 13.86
C VAL A 12 -20.27 -2.37 13.62
N VAL A 13 -19.74 -1.71 12.60
CA VAL A 13 -18.32 -1.71 12.33
C VAL A 13 -17.70 -0.61 13.17
N GLY A 14 -16.94 -1.00 14.18
CA GLY A 14 -16.31 -0.06 15.10
C GLY A 14 -14.82 0.10 14.83
N LEU A 15 -14.19 0.92 15.66
CA LEU A 15 -12.75 1.20 15.55
C LEU A 15 -11.92 -0.07 15.59
N GLY A 16 -12.29 -1.02 16.45
CA GLY A 16 -11.56 -2.28 16.56
C GLY A 16 -11.51 -3.08 15.27
N HIS A 17 -12.58 -3.03 14.48
CA HIS A 17 -12.61 -3.72 13.19
C HIS A 17 -11.64 -3.08 12.19
N TYR A 18 -11.61 -1.77 12.13
CA TYR A 18 -10.69 -1.05 11.25
C TYR A 18 -9.24 -1.28 11.66
N LEU A 19 -8.96 -1.26 12.96
CA LEU A 19 -7.61 -1.53 13.45
C LEU A 19 -7.18 -2.96 13.15
N ALA A 20 -8.10 -3.92 13.24
CA ALA A 20 -7.80 -5.31 12.91
C ALA A 20 -7.44 -5.47 11.43
N VAL A 21 -8.22 -4.87 10.55
CA VAL A 21 -7.93 -4.91 9.10
C VAL A 21 -6.59 -4.23 8.81
N SER A 22 -6.36 -3.09 9.42
CA SER A 22 -5.10 -2.36 9.27
C SER A 22 -3.91 -3.19 9.73
N ALA A 23 -4.02 -3.88 10.86
CA ALA A 23 -2.96 -4.75 11.37
C ALA A 23 -2.68 -5.90 10.42
N ILE A 24 -3.72 -6.51 9.87
CA ILE A 24 -3.59 -7.59 8.89
C ILE A 24 -2.87 -7.09 7.63
N LEU A 25 -3.26 -5.94 7.12
CA LEU A 25 -2.63 -5.36 5.93
C LEU A 25 -1.16 -5.04 6.19
N LEU A 26 -0.85 -4.51 7.37
CA LEU A 26 0.53 -4.20 7.74
C LEU A 26 1.38 -5.48 7.77
N VAL A 27 0.87 -6.53 8.40
CA VAL A 27 1.57 -7.81 8.50
C VAL A 27 1.77 -8.40 7.11
N LEU A 28 0.74 -8.38 6.25
CA LEU A 28 0.85 -8.86 4.89
C LEU A 28 1.90 -8.08 4.09
N GLY A 29 1.93 -6.76 4.26
CA GLY A 29 2.93 -5.93 3.61
C GLY A 29 4.34 -6.27 4.05
N ILE A 30 4.55 -6.43 5.34
CA ILE A 30 5.86 -6.79 5.88
C ILE A 30 6.30 -8.17 5.36
N PHE A 31 5.43 -9.16 5.40
CA PHE A 31 5.75 -10.49 4.87
C PHE A 31 6.01 -10.45 3.37
N GLY A 32 5.26 -9.61 2.64
CA GLY A 32 5.49 -9.46 1.21
C GLY A 32 6.91 -9.00 0.91
N ILE A 33 7.43 -8.06 1.69
CA ILE A 33 8.80 -7.58 1.52
C ILE A 33 9.80 -8.69 1.82
N PHE A 34 9.65 -9.36 2.96
CA PHE A 34 10.62 -10.35 3.39
C PHE A 34 10.62 -11.61 2.54
N LEU A 35 9.45 -12.06 2.09
CA LEU A 35 9.35 -13.31 1.33
C LEU A 35 9.71 -13.12 -0.15
N ASN A 36 9.54 -11.92 -0.69
CA ASN A 36 9.73 -11.68 -2.12
C ASN A 36 10.69 -10.51 -2.38
N ARG A 37 11.73 -10.41 -1.60
CA ARG A 37 12.64 -9.25 -1.67
C ARG A 37 13.42 -9.14 -2.98
N LYS A 38 13.39 -10.18 -3.81
CA LYS A 38 14.04 -10.14 -5.13
C LYS A 38 13.12 -9.64 -6.23
N ASN A 39 11.81 -9.55 -5.96
CA ASN A 39 10.84 -9.09 -6.92
C ASN A 39 10.46 -7.64 -6.60
N ILE A 40 10.96 -6.72 -7.40
CA ILE A 40 10.76 -5.28 -7.17
C ILE A 40 9.29 -4.89 -7.21
N ILE A 41 8.51 -5.51 -8.11
CA ILE A 41 7.09 -5.20 -8.24
C ILE A 41 6.36 -5.62 -6.97
N VAL A 42 6.67 -6.80 -6.42
CA VAL A 42 6.05 -7.28 -5.18
C VAL A 42 6.43 -6.38 -4.00
N ILE A 43 7.68 -5.93 -3.94
CA ILE A 43 8.12 -5.00 -2.90
C ILE A 43 7.34 -3.69 -2.99
N LEU A 44 7.17 -3.16 -4.20
CA LEU A 44 6.40 -1.93 -4.39
C LEU A 44 4.96 -2.11 -3.92
N MET A 45 4.31 -3.21 -4.29
CA MET A 45 2.96 -3.52 -3.85
C MET A 45 2.87 -3.68 -2.33
N ALA A 46 3.87 -4.31 -1.73
CA ALA A 46 3.93 -4.51 -0.29
C ALA A 46 4.04 -3.18 0.46
N VAL A 47 4.87 -2.28 -0.04
CA VAL A 47 4.99 -0.93 0.54
C VAL A 47 3.66 -0.20 0.45
N GLU A 48 2.94 -0.34 -0.67
CA GLU A 48 1.62 0.28 -0.82
C GLU A 48 0.61 -0.29 0.18
N LEU A 49 0.67 -1.59 0.48
CA LEU A 49 -0.18 -2.18 1.52
C LEU A 49 0.12 -1.58 2.89
N ILE A 50 1.40 -1.36 3.19
CA ILE A 50 1.79 -0.75 4.46
C ILE A 50 1.26 0.68 4.57
N LEU A 51 1.37 1.44 3.49
CA LEU A 51 0.83 2.80 3.46
C LEU A 51 -0.68 2.81 3.60
N LEU A 52 -1.37 1.86 2.97
CA LEU A 52 -2.81 1.72 3.14
C LEU A 52 -3.17 1.41 4.59
N ALA A 53 -2.41 0.56 5.26
CA ALA A 53 -2.63 0.25 6.67
C ALA A 53 -2.53 1.50 7.54
N VAL A 54 -1.51 2.33 7.30
CA VAL A 54 -1.34 3.59 8.01
C VAL A 54 -2.53 4.52 7.76
N ASN A 55 -2.97 4.63 6.51
CA ASN A 55 -4.10 5.48 6.16
C ASN A 55 -5.40 5.01 6.80
N LEU A 56 -5.64 3.72 6.85
CA LEU A 56 -6.81 3.17 7.53
C LEU A 56 -6.81 3.58 9.00
N ASN A 57 -5.65 3.52 9.65
CA ASN A 57 -5.54 3.94 11.05
C ASN A 57 -5.83 5.44 11.20
N LEU A 58 -5.26 6.26 10.34
CA LEU A 58 -5.48 7.71 10.41
C LEU A 58 -6.96 8.06 10.27
N VAL A 59 -7.63 7.46 9.31
CA VAL A 59 -9.05 7.71 9.07
C VAL A 59 -9.90 7.16 10.20
N ALA A 60 -9.59 5.95 10.66
CA ALA A 60 -10.34 5.31 11.73
C ALA A 60 -10.26 6.10 13.04
N PHE A 61 -9.06 6.52 13.44
CA PHE A 61 -8.90 7.33 14.64
C PHE A 61 -9.54 8.71 14.48
N SER A 62 -9.43 9.30 13.30
CA SER A 62 -10.05 10.59 13.03
C SER A 62 -11.57 10.51 13.18
N ALA A 63 -12.18 9.48 12.65
CA ALA A 63 -13.62 9.28 12.77
C ALA A 63 -14.02 8.99 14.23
N ALA A 64 -13.25 8.16 14.94
CA ALA A 64 -13.55 7.81 16.32
C ALA A 64 -13.45 9.01 17.26
N LEU A 65 -12.49 9.92 17.01
CA LEU A 65 -12.26 11.10 17.84
C LEU A 65 -13.02 12.34 17.38
N ASN A 66 -13.77 12.24 16.29
CA ASN A 66 -14.45 13.40 15.67
C ASN A 66 -13.50 14.54 15.36
N ASP A 67 -12.31 14.19 14.87
CA ASP A 67 -11.26 15.16 14.55
C ASP A 67 -10.84 14.97 13.10
N LEU A 68 -10.96 16.00 12.29
CA LEU A 68 -10.62 15.95 10.87
C LEU A 68 -9.14 15.84 10.59
N THR A 69 -8.29 16.07 11.58
CA THR A 69 -6.84 16.08 11.39
C THR A 69 -6.34 14.78 10.76
N GLY A 70 -6.83 13.63 11.23
CA GLY A 70 -6.42 12.33 10.69
C GLY A 70 -6.83 12.15 9.23
N GLN A 71 -8.03 12.65 8.86
CA GLN A 71 -8.49 12.57 7.49
C GLN A 71 -7.66 13.44 6.56
N ILE A 72 -7.31 14.64 7.01
CA ILE A 72 -6.44 15.54 6.25
C ILE A 72 -5.08 14.91 6.06
N MET A 73 -4.50 14.35 7.13
CA MET A 73 -3.21 13.65 7.04
C MET A 73 -3.28 12.47 6.07
N ALA A 74 -4.39 11.71 6.10
CA ALA A 74 -4.57 10.60 5.17
C ALA A 74 -4.57 11.06 3.72
N MET A 75 -5.17 12.21 3.43
CA MET A 75 -5.14 12.77 2.09
C MET A 75 -3.73 13.13 1.64
N PHE A 76 -2.93 13.72 2.52
CA PHE A 76 -1.53 14.00 2.21
C PHE A 76 -0.75 12.72 1.96
N VAL A 77 -0.93 11.71 2.80
CA VAL A 77 -0.24 10.42 2.63
C VAL A 77 -0.65 9.78 1.30
N LEU A 78 -1.94 9.80 0.95
CA LEU A 78 -2.40 9.28 -0.33
C LEU A 78 -1.79 10.02 -1.51
N THR A 79 -1.68 11.33 -1.42
CA THR A 79 -1.08 12.14 -2.47
C THR A 79 0.40 11.77 -2.67
N VAL A 80 1.14 11.66 -1.58
CA VAL A 80 2.55 11.27 -1.63
C VAL A 80 2.67 9.83 -2.14
N ALA A 81 1.83 8.93 -1.66
CA ALA A 81 1.86 7.53 -2.10
C ALA A 81 1.56 7.40 -3.59
N ALA A 82 0.60 8.17 -4.10
CA ALA A 82 0.29 8.17 -5.53
C ALA A 82 1.47 8.69 -6.35
N ALA A 83 2.12 9.74 -5.89
CA ALA A 83 3.30 10.28 -6.56
C ALA A 83 4.45 9.27 -6.55
N GLU A 84 4.68 8.62 -5.43
CA GLU A 84 5.72 7.59 -5.32
C GLU A 84 5.44 6.40 -6.21
N ALA A 85 4.17 5.95 -6.27
CA ALA A 85 3.78 4.85 -7.13
C ALA A 85 3.98 5.20 -8.60
N ALA A 86 3.64 6.41 -9.00
CA ALA A 86 3.80 6.86 -10.37
C ALA A 86 5.29 6.90 -10.76
N ILE A 87 6.13 7.47 -9.89
CA ILE A 87 7.57 7.54 -10.11
C ILE A 87 8.17 6.14 -10.10
N GLY A 88 7.75 5.31 -9.17
CA GLY A 88 8.22 3.93 -9.08
C GLY A 88 7.89 3.12 -10.31
N LEU A 89 6.66 3.25 -10.81
CA LEU A 89 6.26 2.58 -12.05
C LEU A 89 7.07 3.09 -13.24
N ALA A 90 7.31 4.39 -13.33
CA ALA A 90 8.10 4.95 -14.42
C ALA A 90 9.52 4.40 -14.40
N ILE A 91 10.13 4.31 -13.22
CA ILE A 91 11.46 3.75 -13.06
C ILE A 91 11.47 2.27 -13.45
N LEU A 92 10.48 1.51 -12.99
CA LEU A 92 10.39 0.09 -13.30
C LEU A 92 10.22 -0.16 -14.80
N VAL A 93 9.34 0.61 -15.45
CA VAL A 93 9.13 0.48 -16.89
C VAL A 93 10.42 0.78 -17.63
N THR A 94 11.11 1.86 -17.27
CA THR A 94 12.37 2.22 -17.88
C THR A 94 13.43 1.14 -17.65
N PHE A 95 13.52 0.63 -16.44
CA PHE A 95 14.47 -0.43 -16.09
C PHE A 95 14.25 -1.69 -16.93
N PHE A 96 13.00 -2.16 -17.02
CA PHE A 96 12.71 -3.37 -17.78
C PHE A 96 12.88 -3.16 -19.28
N ARG A 97 12.58 -1.98 -19.80
CA ARG A 97 12.81 -1.68 -21.20
C ARG A 97 14.31 -1.69 -21.52
N ASN A 98 15.12 -1.10 -20.66
CA ASN A 98 16.57 -1.09 -20.87
C ASN A 98 17.16 -2.51 -20.80
N ARG A 99 16.66 -3.34 -19.88
CA ARG A 99 17.11 -4.73 -19.81
C ARG A 99 16.68 -5.52 -21.05
N GLY A 100 15.49 -5.25 -21.55
CA GLY A 100 15.02 -5.87 -22.78
C GLY A 100 15.90 -5.51 -23.96
N ASP A 101 16.27 -4.24 -24.07
CA ASP A 101 17.17 -3.78 -25.13
C ASP A 101 18.55 -4.44 -25.03
N ILE A 102 19.09 -4.52 -23.82
CA ILE A 102 20.38 -5.16 -23.58
C ILE A 102 20.31 -6.64 -23.95
N ALA A 103 19.23 -7.32 -23.58
CA ALA A 103 19.05 -8.73 -23.89
C ALA A 103 18.98 -8.98 -25.39
N VAL A 104 18.30 -8.10 -26.12
CA VAL A 104 18.23 -8.18 -27.58
C VAL A 104 19.59 -7.95 -28.22
N ASP A 105 20.34 -6.97 -27.74
CA ASP A 105 21.68 -6.70 -28.22
C ASP A 105 22.61 -7.88 -27.98
N ASP A 106 22.55 -8.48 -26.78
CA ASP A 106 23.35 -9.66 -26.45
C ASP A 106 23.00 -10.83 -27.38
N ALA A 107 21.71 -11.06 -27.61
CA ALA A 107 21.29 -12.12 -28.51
C ALA A 107 21.75 -11.89 -29.92
N SER A 108 21.73 -10.63 -30.40
CA SER A 108 22.20 -10.26 -31.71
C SER A 108 23.71 -10.48 -31.84
N MET A 109 24.47 -10.16 -30.80
CA MET A 109 25.90 -10.38 -30.79
C MET A 109 26.25 -11.87 -30.83
N MET A 110 25.45 -12.69 -30.16
CA MET A 110 25.67 -14.13 -30.13
C MET A 110 25.36 -14.80 -31.44
N LYS A 111 24.45 -14.23 -32.23
CA LYS A 111 24.12 -14.76 -33.55
C LYS A 111 25.09 -14.32 -34.62
N GLY A 112 25.72 -13.21 -34.38
CA GLY A 112 26.54 -12.58 -35.38
C GLY A 112 27.94 -12.98 -35.43
#